data_d0f66097b768ff164e43aea0bd273d3d
#
_entry.id   d0f66097b768ff164e43aea0bd273d3d
#
_cell.length_a   1.000
_cell.length_b   1.000
_cell.length_c   1.000
_cell.angle_alpha   90.00
_cell.angle_beta   90.00
_cell.angle_gamma   90.00
#
_symmetry.space_group_name_H-M   'P 1'
#
loop_
_entity.id
_entity.type
_entity.pdbx_description
1 polymer ?
#
loop_
_entity_poly.entity_id
_entity_poly.type
_entity_poly.pdbx_seq_one_letter_code
_entity_poly.pdbx_strand_id
1 'polypeptide(L)'
;IHNLYKIELEDIKEDGSEVVQHLTSANSPLPGDLINCIGIIPNTGEVFFGSTNGIASFRSDATEANDVHENTLVFPNPVHPTYDGPITISGLPEDATVKIVDIAGRVVYELIAVGGTAVWNGLNFDGEKPQTGVYLIFSANKEDEDSLVSKLLIVR
;
A
#
# COMPACT_ATOMS: atom_id res chain seq x y z
N ILE A 1 -24.19 -23.54 22.94
CA ILE A 1 -22.94 -24.15 22.45
C ILE A 1 -22.41 -23.18 21.41
N HIS A 2 -21.39 -22.37 21.79
CA HIS A 2 -20.71 -21.47 20.86
C HIS A 2 -19.64 -22.29 20.15
N ASN A 3 -19.77 -22.50 18.85
CA ASN A 3 -18.69 -23.04 18.06
C ASN A 3 -17.62 -21.96 17.93
N LEU A 4 -16.53 -22.11 18.67
CA LEU A 4 -15.31 -21.36 18.48
C LEU A 4 -14.62 -21.87 17.21
N TYR A 5 -14.70 -21.11 16.15
CA TYR A 5 -13.94 -21.39 14.94
C TYR A 5 -12.51 -20.83 15.15
N LYS A 6 -11.51 -21.68 14.97
CA LYS A 6 -10.13 -21.23 14.80
C LYS A 6 -10.07 -20.51 13.45
N ILE A 7 -9.90 -19.21 13.48
CA ILE A 7 -9.65 -18.41 12.27
C ILE A 7 -8.15 -18.37 12.11
N GLU A 8 -7.63 -18.95 11.04
CA GLU A 8 -6.25 -18.75 10.62
C GLU A 8 -6.22 -17.45 9.83
N LEU A 9 -5.33 -16.55 10.23
CA LEU A 9 -5.15 -15.27 9.56
C LEU A 9 -4.21 -15.48 8.38
N GLU A 10 -4.78 -15.52 7.21
CA GLU A 10 -4.06 -15.62 5.94
C GLU A 10 -4.34 -14.34 5.14
N ASP A 11 -3.28 -13.70 4.70
CA ASP A 11 -3.35 -12.67 3.67
C ASP A 11 -3.27 -13.41 2.32
N ILE A 12 -4.34 -13.39 1.58
CA ILE A 12 -4.51 -14.15 0.34
C ILE A 12 -4.59 -13.15 -0.81
N LYS A 13 -3.93 -13.44 -1.93
CA LYS A 13 -4.13 -12.66 -3.15
C LYS A 13 -5.60 -12.63 -3.53
N GLU A 14 -6.05 -11.55 -4.13
CA GLU A 14 -7.45 -11.29 -4.49
C GLU A 14 -8.08 -12.43 -5.32
N ASP A 15 -7.29 -13.09 -6.16
CA ASP A 15 -7.71 -14.25 -6.95
C ASP A 15 -7.76 -15.57 -6.16
N GLY A 16 -7.40 -15.54 -4.87
CA GLY A 16 -7.35 -16.73 -4.00
C GLY A 16 -6.23 -17.72 -4.34
N SER A 17 -5.31 -17.36 -5.22
CA SER A 17 -4.31 -18.28 -5.77
C SER A 17 -3.15 -18.57 -4.85
N GLU A 18 -2.84 -17.67 -3.92
CA GLU A 18 -1.66 -17.76 -3.06
C GLU A 18 -1.90 -17.10 -1.71
N VAL A 19 -1.45 -17.78 -0.64
CA VAL A 19 -1.35 -17.19 0.70
C VAL A 19 -0.10 -16.33 0.74
N VAL A 20 -0.27 -15.02 0.86
CA VAL A 20 0.85 -14.05 0.91
C VAL A 20 1.49 -14.05 2.28
N GLN A 21 0.69 -14.14 3.34
CA GLN A 21 1.16 -14.12 4.71
C GLN A 21 0.26 -14.95 5.63
N HIS A 22 0.88 -15.73 6.50
CA HIS A 22 0.20 -16.48 7.56
C HIS A 22 0.70 -15.97 8.91
N LEU A 23 -0.17 -15.31 9.69
CA LEU A 23 0.15 -14.75 10.99
C LEU A 23 -0.27 -15.67 12.12
N THR A 24 0.66 -15.98 13.00
CA THR A 24 0.46 -16.77 14.21
C THR A 24 1.11 -16.09 15.40
N SER A 25 0.76 -16.50 16.62
CA SER A 25 1.42 -16.04 17.85
C SER A 25 2.91 -16.42 17.93
N ALA A 26 3.36 -17.36 17.09
CA ALA A 26 4.75 -17.78 17.03
C ALA A 26 5.60 -16.91 16.09
N ASN A 27 5.00 -16.28 15.07
CA ASN A 27 5.71 -15.50 14.05
C ASN A 27 5.32 -14.02 13.99
N SER A 28 4.39 -13.59 14.84
CA SER A 28 3.88 -12.23 14.85
C SER A 28 3.55 -11.77 16.27
N PRO A 29 3.29 -10.46 16.50
CA PRO A 29 2.87 -9.91 17.79
C PRO A 29 1.47 -10.34 18.25
N LEU A 30 0.80 -11.27 17.58
CA LEU A 30 -0.52 -11.74 17.98
C LEU A 30 -0.46 -12.35 19.38
N PRO A 31 -1.35 -11.92 20.32
CA PRO A 31 -1.36 -12.45 21.69
C PRO A 31 -1.88 -13.89 21.77
N GLY A 32 -2.44 -14.42 20.71
CA GLY A 32 -2.91 -15.81 20.60
C GLY A 32 -3.52 -16.08 19.22
N ASP A 33 -3.52 -17.34 18.80
CA ASP A 33 -4.00 -17.78 17.50
C ASP A 33 -5.54 -17.84 17.40
N LEU A 34 -6.24 -17.70 18.51
CA LEU A 34 -7.71 -17.70 18.54
C LEU A 34 -8.23 -16.28 18.42
N ILE A 35 -8.59 -15.88 17.23
CA ILE A 35 -9.12 -14.54 16.96
C ILE A 35 -10.65 -14.56 17.12
N ASN A 36 -11.16 -13.67 17.96
CA ASN A 36 -12.57 -13.53 18.27
C ASN A 36 -13.25 -12.42 17.46
N CYS A 37 -12.50 -11.37 17.14
CA CYS A 37 -12.99 -10.25 16.35
C CYS A 37 -11.86 -9.58 15.57
N ILE A 38 -12.22 -8.98 14.44
CA ILE A 38 -11.35 -8.16 13.61
C ILE A 38 -12.02 -6.80 13.45
N GLY A 39 -11.24 -5.73 13.59
CA GLY A 39 -11.67 -4.37 13.34
C GLY A 39 -10.70 -3.67 12.41
N ILE A 40 -11.21 -2.97 11.41
CA ILE A 40 -10.41 -2.22 10.44
C ILE A 40 -10.68 -0.74 10.67
N ILE A 41 -9.61 0.06 10.70
CA ILE A 41 -9.74 1.52 10.67
C ILE A 41 -9.64 1.94 9.20
N PRO A 42 -10.73 2.46 8.62
CA PRO A 42 -10.73 2.93 7.23
C PRO A 42 -9.62 3.96 6.98
N ASN A 43 -9.04 3.94 5.80
CA ASN A 43 -8.02 4.89 5.32
C ASN A 43 -6.67 4.88 6.06
N THR A 44 -6.44 3.96 7.00
CA THR A 44 -5.16 3.87 7.71
C THR A 44 -4.39 2.59 7.43
N GLY A 45 -5.03 1.59 6.85
CA GLY A 45 -4.48 0.24 6.68
C GLY A 45 -4.24 -0.48 8.02
N GLU A 46 -4.80 0.02 9.13
CA GLU A 46 -4.63 -0.57 10.46
C GLU A 46 -5.77 -1.54 10.77
N VAL A 47 -5.40 -2.80 10.97
CA VAL A 47 -6.31 -3.90 11.30
C VAL A 47 -6.05 -4.33 12.73
N PHE A 48 -7.10 -4.39 13.55
CA PHE A 48 -7.05 -4.84 14.94
C PHE A 48 -7.57 -6.26 15.05
N PHE A 49 -6.83 -7.10 15.75
CA PHE A 49 -7.19 -8.48 16.05
C PHE A 49 -7.44 -8.62 17.53
N GLY A 50 -8.66 -8.94 17.90
CA GLY A 50 -9.04 -9.25 19.28
C GLY A 50 -9.03 -10.74 19.55
N SER A 51 -8.27 -11.18 20.52
CA SER A 51 -8.21 -12.56 21.02
C SER A 51 -8.60 -12.62 22.49
N THR A 52 -8.73 -13.82 23.06
CA THR A 52 -8.93 -14.02 24.51
C THR A 52 -7.74 -13.55 25.33
N ASN A 53 -6.56 -13.45 24.73
CA ASN A 53 -5.31 -13.14 25.42
C ASN A 53 -4.89 -11.67 25.27
N GLY A 54 -5.66 -10.88 24.48
CA GLY A 54 -5.38 -9.45 24.28
C GLY A 54 -5.74 -8.97 22.87
N ILE A 55 -5.29 -7.75 22.58
CA ILE A 55 -5.50 -7.10 21.29
C ILE A 55 -4.13 -6.82 20.68
N ALA A 56 -3.99 -7.09 19.37
CA ALA A 56 -2.87 -6.65 18.55
C ALA A 56 -3.38 -5.83 17.37
N SER A 57 -2.57 -4.93 16.86
CA SER A 57 -2.82 -4.29 15.56
C SER A 57 -1.70 -4.60 14.59
N PHE A 58 -2.07 -4.66 13.33
CA PHE A 58 -1.17 -4.79 12.21
C PHE A 58 -1.50 -3.67 11.22
N ARG A 59 -0.47 -2.97 10.77
CA ARG A 59 -0.64 -1.95 9.72
C ARG A 59 -0.17 -2.55 8.40
N SER A 60 -1.12 -2.72 7.49
CA SER A 60 -0.85 -3.10 6.11
C SER A 60 -0.55 -1.85 5.26
N ASP A 61 0.19 -2.04 4.19
CA ASP A 61 0.38 -1.02 3.15
C ASP A 61 -0.88 -0.86 2.28
N ALA A 62 -1.79 -1.85 2.32
CA ALA A 62 -3.09 -1.78 1.65
C ALA A 62 -4.05 -0.88 2.44
N THR A 63 -4.64 0.08 1.77
CA THR A 63 -5.75 0.91 2.28
C THR A 63 -7.01 0.56 1.51
N GLU A 64 -8.17 0.88 2.10
CA GLU A 64 -9.44 0.73 1.38
C GLU A 64 -9.39 1.56 0.08
N ALA A 65 -9.71 0.93 -1.04
CA ALA A 65 -9.72 1.60 -2.33
C ALA A 65 -10.93 2.53 -2.43
N ASN A 66 -10.74 3.70 -3.01
CA ASN A 66 -11.82 4.60 -3.37
C ASN A 66 -12.19 4.38 -4.84
N ASP A 67 -13.45 4.65 -5.21
CA ASP A 67 -13.87 4.63 -6.62
C ASP A 67 -13.25 5.78 -7.42
N VAL A 68 -12.78 6.83 -6.72
CA VAL A 68 -12.20 8.05 -7.30
C VAL A 68 -10.93 8.45 -6.53
N HIS A 69 -10.11 9.28 -7.16
CA HIS A 69 -8.93 9.87 -6.51
C HIS A 69 -9.36 10.82 -5.40
N GLU A 70 -9.16 10.45 -4.16
CA GLU A 70 -9.44 11.32 -3.00
C GLU A 70 -8.19 11.47 -2.12
N ASN A 71 -7.80 12.74 -1.88
CA ASN A 71 -6.71 13.07 -0.96
C ASN A 71 -5.42 12.28 -1.20
N THR A 72 -5.00 12.15 -2.46
CA THR A 72 -3.79 11.41 -2.80
C THR A 72 -2.59 11.98 -2.06
N LEU A 73 -1.94 11.14 -1.27
CA LEU A 73 -0.75 11.45 -0.50
C LEU A 73 0.44 10.67 -1.03
N VAL A 74 1.60 11.32 -1.06
CA VAL A 74 2.88 10.69 -1.43
C VAL A 74 3.85 10.85 -0.28
N PHE A 75 4.39 9.75 0.21
CA PHE A 75 5.30 9.76 1.34
C PHE A 75 6.46 8.77 1.14
N PRO A 76 7.70 9.17 1.51
CA PRO A 76 8.10 10.51 1.92
C PRO A 76 8.12 11.50 0.77
N ASN A 77 7.80 12.76 1.05
CA ASN A 77 7.91 13.85 0.10
C ASN A 77 8.36 15.13 0.84
N PRO A 78 9.59 15.60 0.64
CA PRO A 78 10.58 15.13 -0.32
C PRO A 78 11.26 13.80 0.07
N VAL A 79 11.80 13.10 -0.94
CA VAL A 79 12.70 11.96 -0.75
C VAL A 79 14.10 12.49 -0.54
N HIS A 80 14.67 12.28 0.64
CA HIS A 80 16.01 12.75 0.99
C HIS A 80 17.12 11.80 0.51
N PRO A 81 18.36 12.26 0.33
CA PRO A 81 19.48 11.44 -0.16
C PRO A 81 19.78 10.19 0.68
N THR A 82 19.50 10.27 1.98
CA THR A 82 19.72 9.17 2.94
C THR A 82 18.54 8.19 3.03
N TYR A 83 17.47 8.43 2.28
CA TYR A 83 16.31 7.56 2.30
C TYR A 83 16.41 6.49 1.21
N ASP A 84 16.38 5.24 1.62
CA ASP A 84 16.46 4.05 0.76
C ASP A 84 15.22 3.15 0.89
N GLY A 85 14.19 3.62 1.59
CA GLY A 85 12.92 2.91 1.74
C GLY A 85 11.97 3.12 0.56
N PRO A 86 10.82 2.44 0.59
CA PRO A 86 9.79 2.59 -0.44
C PRO A 86 9.09 3.94 -0.36
N ILE A 87 8.60 4.40 -1.50
CA ILE A 87 7.77 5.60 -1.64
C ILE A 87 6.33 5.13 -1.82
N THR A 88 5.47 5.54 -0.91
CA THR A 88 4.07 5.13 -0.87
C THR A 88 3.18 6.23 -1.44
N ILE A 89 2.27 5.86 -2.30
CA ILE A 89 1.25 6.72 -2.92
C ILE A 89 -0.11 6.13 -2.50
N SER A 90 -0.88 6.86 -1.71
CA SER A 90 -2.18 6.42 -1.18
C SER A 90 -3.32 7.33 -1.64
N GLY A 91 -4.57 6.89 -1.45
CA GLY A 91 -5.77 7.61 -1.91
C GLY A 91 -6.02 7.41 -3.41
N LEU A 92 -5.67 6.24 -3.91
CA LEU A 92 -5.86 5.82 -5.30
C LEU A 92 -7.09 4.92 -5.43
N PRO A 93 -7.69 4.84 -6.62
CA PRO A 93 -8.63 3.78 -6.95
C PRO A 93 -7.96 2.41 -6.93
N GLU A 94 -8.73 1.36 -6.70
CA GLU A 94 -8.26 -0.01 -6.82
C GLU A 94 -7.81 -0.31 -8.25
N ASP A 95 -6.74 -1.11 -8.40
CA ASP A 95 -6.15 -1.47 -9.68
C ASP A 95 -5.71 -0.28 -10.55
N ALA A 96 -5.64 0.93 -9.97
CA ALA A 96 -5.22 2.11 -10.73
C ALA A 96 -3.79 1.94 -11.24
N THR A 97 -3.57 2.23 -12.51
CA THR A 97 -2.23 2.33 -13.09
C THR A 97 -1.60 3.65 -12.68
N VAL A 98 -0.46 3.58 -12.01
CA VAL A 98 0.29 4.75 -11.54
C VAL A 98 1.54 4.94 -12.39
N LYS A 99 1.70 6.13 -12.98
CA LYS A 99 2.87 6.51 -13.77
C LYS A 99 3.65 7.61 -13.06
N ILE A 100 4.94 7.39 -12.88
CA ILE A 100 5.89 8.38 -12.37
C ILE A 100 6.64 8.95 -13.55
N VAL A 101 6.50 10.26 -13.77
CA VAL A 101 6.94 10.95 -14.98
C VAL A 101 7.87 12.10 -14.61
N ASP A 102 8.95 12.28 -15.33
CA ASP A 102 9.82 13.44 -15.16
C ASP A 102 9.21 14.70 -15.80
N ILE A 103 9.79 15.87 -15.52
CA ILE A 103 9.29 17.15 -16.06
C ILE A 103 9.41 17.25 -17.60
N ALA A 104 10.14 16.35 -18.24
CA ALA A 104 10.23 16.27 -19.69
C ALA A 104 9.15 15.36 -20.31
N GLY A 105 8.29 14.77 -19.49
CA GLY A 105 7.20 13.89 -19.92
C GLY A 105 7.63 12.44 -20.15
N ARG A 106 8.83 12.03 -19.69
CA ARG A 106 9.28 10.63 -19.82
C ARG A 106 8.80 9.84 -18.62
N VAL A 107 8.21 8.67 -18.86
CA VAL A 107 7.84 7.73 -17.80
C VAL A 107 9.11 7.12 -17.21
N VAL A 108 9.28 7.32 -15.92
CA VAL A 108 10.41 6.83 -15.11
C VAL A 108 10.10 5.44 -14.56
N TYR A 109 8.86 5.26 -14.11
CA TYR A 109 8.38 3.99 -13.61
C TYR A 109 6.85 3.91 -13.73
N GLU A 110 6.34 2.67 -13.78
CA GLU A 110 4.91 2.39 -13.81
C GLU A 110 4.61 1.21 -12.88
N LEU A 111 3.51 1.30 -12.12
CA LEU A 111 3.07 0.28 -11.18
C LEU A 111 1.55 0.32 -11.04
N ILE A 112 1.00 -0.73 -10.42
CA ILE A 112 -0.44 -0.86 -10.18
C ILE A 112 -0.70 -0.66 -8.68
N ALA A 113 -1.76 0.06 -8.35
CA ALA A 113 -2.23 0.20 -6.98
C ALA A 113 -2.91 -1.09 -6.51
N VAL A 114 -2.69 -1.43 -5.24
CA VAL A 114 -3.35 -2.55 -4.57
C VAL A 114 -4.11 -1.98 -3.38
N GLY A 115 -5.42 -2.15 -3.35
CA GLY A 115 -6.26 -1.64 -2.27
C GLY A 115 -6.12 -0.13 -2.04
N GLY A 116 -6.05 0.69 -3.09
CA GLY A 116 -5.94 2.15 -2.99
C GLY A 116 -4.53 2.69 -2.71
N THR A 117 -3.51 1.85 -2.73
CA THR A 117 -2.11 2.24 -2.46
C THR A 117 -1.16 1.66 -3.50
N ALA A 118 -0.21 2.46 -3.95
CA ALA A 118 0.89 2.03 -4.80
C ALA A 118 2.22 2.23 -4.08
N VAL A 119 3.08 1.22 -4.08
CA VAL A 119 4.37 1.23 -3.38
C VAL A 119 5.50 1.12 -4.38
N TRP A 120 6.25 2.20 -4.53
CA TRP A 120 7.38 2.29 -5.46
C TRP A 120 8.70 2.15 -4.71
N ASN A 121 9.60 1.32 -5.21
CA ASN A 121 10.93 1.10 -4.61
C ASN A 121 11.93 2.26 -4.84
N GLY A 122 11.51 3.32 -5.53
CA GLY A 122 12.35 4.50 -5.80
C GLY A 122 13.40 4.30 -6.89
N LEU A 123 13.25 3.28 -7.75
CA LEU A 123 14.13 2.99 -8.87
C LEU A 123 13.41 3.19 -10.22
N ASN A 124 14.14 3.54 -11.27
CA ASN A 124 13.63 3.60 -12.63
C ASN A 124 13.55 2.19 -13.24
N PHE A 125 13.12 2.09 -14.50
CA PHE A 125 13.05 0.82 -15.22
C PHE A 125 14.40 0.11 -15.41
N ASP A 126 15.51 0.86 -15.34
CA ASP A 126 16.87 0.32 -15.45
C ASP A 126 17.42 -0.14 -14.08
N GLY A 127 16.65 0.01 -13.01
CA GLY A 127 17.07 -0.31 -11.64
C GLY A 127 17.97 0.76 -11.01
N GLU A 128 18.03 1.95 -11.59
CA GLU A 128 18.84 3.07 -11.10
C GLU A 128 17.98 4.07 -10.30
N LYS A 129 18.61 4.76 -9.35
CA LYS A 129 17.96 5.86 -8.61
C LYS A 129 17.74 7.05 -9.53
N PRO A 130 16.51 7.61 -9.61
CA PRO A 130 16.22 8.82 -10.35
C PRO A 130 17.04 10.00 -9.85
N GLN A 131 17.34 10.95 -10.72
CA GLN A 131 18.12 12.15 -10.38
C GLN A 131 17.28 13.11 -9.51
N THR A 132 17.99 14.07 -8.86
CA THR A 132 17.32 15.18 -8.17
C THR A 132 16.39 15.91 -9.11
N GLY A 133 15.13 16.07 -8.72
CA GLY A 133 14.13 16.75 -9.52
C GLY A 133 12.73 16.60 -9.00
N VAL A 134 11.79 17.26 -9.67
CA VAL A 134 10.36 17.10 -9.45
C VAL A 134 9.84 16.06 -10.42
N TYR A 135 9.09 15.11 -9.90
CA TYR A 135 8.40 14.08 -10.66
C TYR A 135 6.91 14.26 -10.51
N LEU A 136 6.19 14.01 -11.58
CA LEU A 136 4.74 14.08 -11.64
C LEU A 136 4.20 12.66 -11.49
N ILE A 137 3.18 12.50 -10.67
CA ILE A 137 2.51 11.22 -10.47
C ILE A 137 1.14 11.32 -11.13
N PHE A 138 0.93 10.46 -12.12
CA PHE A 138 -0.34 10.28 -12.78
C PHE A 138 -0.96 8.96 -12.33
N SER A 139 -2.27 8.95 -12.22
CA SER A 139 -3.02 7.73 -11.96
C SER A 139 -4.22 7.66 -12.89
N ALA A 140 -4.51 6.47 -13.39
CA ALA A 140 -5.68 6.16 -14.19
C ALA A 140 -6.32 4.88 -13.67
N ASN A 141 -7.65 4.87 -13.54
CA ASN A 141 -8.41 3.65 -13.37
C ASN A 141 -8.97 3.17 -14.72
N LYS A 142 -9.71 2.07 -14.73
CA LYS A 142 -10.28 1.48 -15.97
C LYS A 142 -11.28 2.38 -16.69
N GLU A 143 -11.83 3.39 -16.02
CA GLU A 143 -12.91 4.25 -16.50
C GLU A 143 -12.44 5.68 -16.79
N ASP A 144 -11.29 6.11 -16.22
CA ASP A 144 -10.77 7.46 -16.31
C ASP A 144 -9.46 7.55 -17.10
N GLU A 145 -9.27 8.68 -17.79
CA GLU A 145 -7.98 9.03 -18.39
C GLU A 145 -6.92 9.33 -17.31
N ASP A 146 -5.64 9.29 -17.70
CA ASP A 146 -4.51 9.64 -16.83
C ASP A 146 -4.73 11.01 -16.17
N SER A 147 -4.86 11.03 -14.86
CA SER A 147 -5.01 12.25 -14.05
C SER A 147 -3.75 12.54 -13.26
N LEU A 148 -3.29 13.81 -13.25
CA LEU A 148 -2.21 14.24 -12.38
C LEU A 148 -2.71 14.27 -10.94
N VAL A 149 -2.28 13.32 -10.11
CA VAL A 149 -2.76 13.18 -8.74
C VAL A 149 -1.83 13.79 -7.70
N SER A 150 -0.51 13.85 -7.98
CA SER A 150 0.46 14.43 -7.04
C SER A 150 1.78 14.79 -7.69
N LYS A 151 2.65 15.43 -6.89
CA LYS A 151 4.04 15.76 -7.24
C LYS A 151 4.96 15.21 -6.18
N LEU A 152 6.12 14.72 -6.60
CA LEU A 152 7.16 14.17 -5.73
C LEU A 152 8.47 14.91 -5.96
N LEU A 153 9.09 15.42 -4.90
CA LEU A 153 10.44 15.96 -4.95
C LEU A 153 11.45 14.89 -4.52
N ILE A 154 12.39 14.59 -5.38
CA ILE A 154 13.54 13.72 -5.07
C ILE A 154 14.78 14.60 -4.95
N VAL A 155 15.52 14.43 -3.85
CA VAL A 155 16.80 15.07 -3.58
C VAL A 155 17.85 13.96 -3.46
N ARG A 156 18.97 14.09 -4.20
CA ARG A 156 20.09 13.13 -4.20
C ARG A 156 21.41 13.85 -3.94
#